data_2c70a68207a0c0e05fa1a748974a8ec9
#
_entry.id   2c70a68207a0c0e05fa1a748974a8ec9
#
_cell.length_a   1.000
_cell.length_b   1.000
_cell.length_c   1.000
_cell.angle_alpha   90.00
_cell.angle_beta   90.00
_cell.angle_gamma   90.00
#
_symmetry.space_group_name_H-M   'P 1'
#
loop_
_entity.id
_entity.type
_entity.pdbx_description
1 polymer ?
#
loop_
_entity_poly.entity_id
_entity_poly.type
_entity_poly.pdbx_seq_one_letter_code
_entity_poly.pdbx_strand_id
1 'polypeptide(L)'
;MKLLEKLRSLLRGLYYLFFRPAKGFITEEQIIKDKYYSYEYPLKKIEETTIIVMIDGRSIHGGLTDRLRGITTIYQYCKEKGLKFKLNYVYPFKLQDYLAPNSYNWIIEEKDISYNSEQTAVVVLNDYQLDIKLHRFYLDSRIRKNRGKQIHLYTNTYFFDNKFATSYGDLFVPTEPLQTAIEFNQKQIGKKYVAMVFRFQQLLGDFKEQGYKVLSKEEQEE
;
A
#
# COMPACT_ATOMS: atom_id res chain seq x y z
N MET A 1 -20.46 -25.85 -8.14
CA MET A 1 -19.95 -24.61 -8.77
C MET A 1 -18.93 -23.88 -7.87
N LYS A 2 -19.27 -23.43 -6.67
CA LYS A 2 -18.37 -22.69 -5.76
C LYS A 2 -17.03 -23.40 -5.39
N LEU A 3 -17.01 -24.74 -5.28
CA LEU A 3 -15.79 -25.49 -4.94
C LEU A 3 -14.79 -25.52 -6.10
N LEU A 4 -15.27 -25.67 -7.33
CA LEU A 4 -14.43 -25.68 -8.54
C LEU A 4 -13.79 -24.29 -8.80
N GLU A 5 -14.54 -23.23 -8.53
CA GLU A 5 -14.02 -21.85 -8.64
C GLU A 5 -12.95 -21.58 -7.58
N LYS A 6 -13.16 -22.04 -6.34
CA LYS A 6 -12.13 -21.96 -5.29
C LYS A 6 -10.86 -22.73 -5.65
N LEU A 7 -11.02 -23.93 -6.20
CA LEU A 7 -9.89 -24.76 -6.63
C LEU A 7 -9.13 -24.11 -7.80
N ARG A 8 -9.84 -23.55 -8.78
CA ARG A 8 -9.23 -22.80 -9.90
C ARG A 8 -8.49 -21.55 -9.42
N SER A 9 -9.07 -20.81 -8.46
CA SER A 9 -8.42 -19.64 -7.86
C SER A 9 -7.15 -20.02 -7.10
N LEU A 10 -7.20 -21.11 -6.32
CA LEU A 10 -6.05 -21.64 -5.60
C LEU A 10 -4.93 -22.09 -6.56
N LEU A 11 -5.28 -22.87 -7.58
CA LEU A 11 -4.32 -23.35 -8.60
C LEU A 11 -3.71 -22.18 -9.38
N ARG A 12 -4.49 -21.17 -9.71
CA ARG A 12 -4.01 -19.95 -10.35
C ARG A 12 -3.05 -19.20 -9.45
N GLY A 13 -3.38 -19.06 -8.16
CA GLY A 13 -2.51 -18.43 -7.16
C GLY A 13 -1.20 -19.19 -6.97
N LEU A 14 -1.23 -20.51 -6.87
CA LEU A 14 -0.04 -21.37 -6.80
C LEU A 14 0.82 -21.25 -8.08
N TYR A 15 0.17 -21.22 -9.24
CA TYR A 15 0.87 -21.00 -10.51
C TYR A 15 1.62 -19.66 -10.53
N TYR A 16 0.98 -18.56 -10.10
CA TYR A 16 1.63 -17.25 -10.04
C TYR A 16 2.77 -17.20 -9.02
N LEU A 17 2.63 -17.88 -7.87
CA LEU A 17 3.67 -17.89 -6.84
C LEU A 17 4.92 -18.70 -7.23
N PHE A 18 4.72 -19.84 -7.91
CA PHE A 18 5.80 -20.80 -8.14
C PHE A 18 6.34 -20.82 -9.57
N PHE A 19 5.54 -20.51 -10.56
CA PHE A 19 5.88 -20.71 -11.98
C PHE A 19 6.04 -19.41 -12.79
N ARG A 20 5.52 -18.30 -12.31
CA ARG A 20 5.67 -17.02 -13.01
C ARG A 20 7.13 -16.61 -13.20
N PRO A 21 8.04 -16.76 -12.21
CA PRO A 21 9.47 -16.48 -12.40
C PRO A 21 10.15 -17.38 -13.43
N ALA A 22 9.68 -18.62 -13.58
CA ALA A 22 10.31 -19.61 -14.47
C ALA A 22 10.05 -19.38 -15.97
N LYS A 23 9.13 -18.49 -16.35
CA LYS A 23 8.75 -18.23 -17.76
C LYS A 23 9.32 -16.97 -18.37
N GLY A 24 10.39 -16.40 -17.80
CA GLY A 24 11.04 -15.20 -18.35
C GLY A 24 10.23 -13.92 -18.26
N PHE A 25 9.13 -13.91 -17.52
CA PHE A 25 8.39 -12.68 -17.22
C PHE A 25 9.12 -11.89 -16.13
N ILE A 26 9.56 -10.70 -16.47
CA ILE A 26 10.06 -9.74 -15.50
C ILE A 26 8.91 -9.35 -14.59
N THR A 27 9.02 -9.66 -13.29
CA THR A 27 8.01 -9.27 -12.31
C THR A 27 8.14 -7.78 -11.98
N GLU A 28 7.05 -7.16 -11.47
CA GLU A 28 7.12 -5.77 -11.00
C GLU A 28 8.18 -5.61 -9.90
N GLU A 29 8.33 -6.60 -9.00
CA GLU A 29 9.42 -6.63 -8.02
C GLU A 29 10.79 -6.51 -8.67
N GLN A 30 11.02 -7.26 -9.77
CA GLN A 30 12.28 -7.24 -10.47
C GLN A 30 12.51 -5.90 -11.17
N ILE A 31 11.48 -5.34 -11.82
CA ILE A 31 11.57 -4.02 -12.48
C ILE A 31 11.96 -2.94 -11.46
N ILE A 32 11.28 -2.92 -10.30
CA ILE A 32 11.58 -1.95 -9.25
C ILE A 32 13.00 -2.16 -8.72
N LYS A 33 13.38 -3.41 -8.46
CA LYS A 33 14.70 -3.76 -7.95
C LYS A 33 15.80 -3.33 -8.90
N ASP A 34 15.72 -3.69 -10.18
CA ASP A 34 16.76 -3.41 -11.16
C ASP A 34 16.90 -1.90 -11.44
N LYS A 35 15.82 -1.14 -11.31
CA LYS A 35 15.82 0.29 -11.58
C LYS A 35 16.27 1.15 -10.41
N TYR A 36 15.99 0.74 -9.17
CA TYR A 36 16.12 1.62 -8.01
C TYR A 36 17.02 1.08 -6.90
N TYR A 37 17.56 -0.14 -7.02
CA TYR A 37 18.42 -0.75 -6.01
C TYR A 37 19.74 -1.17 -6.64
N SER A 38 20.84 -0.97 -5.90
CA SER A 38 22.19 -1.35 -6.36
C SER A 38 23.02 -1.83 -5.18
N TYR A 39 24.01 -2.68 -5.45
CA TYR A 39 25.05 -3.05 -4.49
C TYR A 39 26.01 -1.89 -4.19
N GLU A 40 26.04 -0.88 -5.05
CA GLU A 40 26.90 0.31 -4.91
C GLU A 40 26.36 1.34 -3.91
N TYR A 41 25.08 1.25 -3.56
CA TYR A 41 24.53 2.15 -2.55
C TYR A 41 25.16 1.90 -1.18
N PRO A 42 25.36 2.95 -0.38
CA PRO A 42 25.98 2.82 0.94
C PRO A 42 25.17 1.92 1.85
N LEU A 43 25.88 1.10 2.61
CA LEU A 43 25.28 0.27 3.65
C LEU A 43 24.74 1.15 4.79
N LYS A 44 23.59 0.78 5.30
CA LYS A 44 22.95 1.43 6.47
C LYS A 44 23.06 0.53 7.70
N LYS A 45 22.95 1.12 8.87
CA LYS A 45 22.83 0.34 10.10
C LYS A 45 21.42 -0.21 10.21
N ILE A 46 21.24 -1.52 10.00
CA ILE A 46 19.98 -2.23 10.14
C ILE A 46 20.08 -3.14 11.35
N GLU A 47 19.32 -2.86 12.39
CA GLU A 47 19.37 -3.59 13.67
C GLU A 47 18.44 -4.79 13.68
N GLU A 48 17.31 -4.69 12.94
CA GLU A 48 16.27 -5.70 12.91
C GLU A 48 15.53 -5.73 11.58
N THR A 49 14.81 -6.81 11.32
CA THR A 49 13.91 -6.87 10.15
C THR A 49 12.84 -5.80 10.27
N THR A 50 12.86 -4.86 9.33
CA THR A 50 11.89 -3.75 9.29
C THR A 50 11.07 -3.83 8.02
N ILE A 51 9.75 -3.84 8.16
CA ILE A 51 8.83 -3.73 7.04
C ILE A 51 8.53 -2.26 6.80
N ILE A 52 8.85 -1.79 5.60
CA ILE A 52 8.59 -0.41 5.17
C ILE A 52 7.55 -0.47 4.07
N VAL A 53 6.34 0.02 4.34
CA VAL A 53 5.34 0.20 3.27
C VAL A 53 5.77 1.41 2.43
N MET A 54 5.93 1.17 1.13
CA MET A 54 6.44 2.14 0.18
C MET A 54 5.30 2.69 -0.68
N ILE A 55 5.05 3.99 -0.57
CA ILE A 55 4.13 4.75 -1.42
C ILE A 55 4.93 5.94 -1.96
N ASP A 56 5.78 5.64 -2.94
CA ASP A 56 6.81 6.53 -3.47
C ASP A 56 6.71 6.74 -4.99
N GLY A 57 5.63 6.25 -5.61
CA GLY A 57 5.39 6.38 -7.04
C GLY A 57 6.12 5.35 -7.92
N ARG A 58 6.88 4.41 -7.34
CA ARG A 58 7.61 3.38 -8.09
C ARG A 58 6.75 2.19 -8.49
N SER A 59 5.61 2.01 -7.84
CA SER A 59 4.58 1.02 -8.15
C SER A 59 3.25 1.71 -8.39
N ILE A 60 2.30 0.99 -9.01
CA ILE A 60 0.93 1.48 -9.15
C ILE A 60 0.26 1.43 -7.79
N HIS A 61 -0.09 2.60 -7.27
CA HIS A 61 -0.86 2.74 -6.04
C HIS A 61 -2.31 3.09 -6.41
N GLY A 62 -3.25 2.45 -5.76
CA GLY A 62 -4.67 2.79 -5.84
C GLY A 62 -5.00 4.18 -5.28
N GLY A 63 -6.28 4.48 -5.12
CA GLY A 63 -6.76 5.70 -4.45
C GLY A 63 -6.28 5.81 -3.00
N LEU A 64 -6.52 6.95 -2.35
CA LEU A 64 -6.11 7.19 -0.96
C LEU A 64 -6.62 6.10 -0.01
N THR A 65 -7.89 5.71 -0.16
CA THR A 65 -8.50 4.66 0.67
C THR A 65 -7.79 3.32 0.51
N ASP A 66 -7.45 2.92 -0.72
CA ASP A 66 -6.74 1.65 -0.97
C ASP A 66 -5.35 1.66 -0.35
N ARG A 67 -4.64 2.79 -0.43
CA ARG A 67 -3.34 2.97 0.22
C ARG A 67 -3.46 2.85 1.73
N LEU A 68 -4.43 3.54 2.35
CA LEU A 68 -4.66 3.46 3.79
C LEU A 68 -5.05 2.05 4.23
N ARG A 69 -5.85 1.33 3.45
CA ARG A 69 -6.19 -0.09 3.71
C ARG A 69 -4.96 -0.97 3.66
N GLY A 70 -4.11 -0.81 2.66
CA GLY A 70 -2.83 -1.52 2.58
C GLY A 70 -1.93 -1.23 3.78
N ILE A 71 -1.75 0.05 4.14
CA ILE A 71 -0.94 0.48 5.28
C ILE A 71 -1.44 -0.15 6.59
N THR A 72 -2.73 -0.01 6.90
CA THR A 72 -3.32 -0.53 8.14
C THR A 72 -3.26 -2.05 8.22
N THR A 73 -3.42 -2.72 7.08
CA THR A 73 -3.27 -4.18 6.97
C THR A 73 -1.87 -4.64 7.33
N ILE A 74 -0.85 -4.00 6.77
CA ILE A 74 0.53 -4.38 7.03
C ILE A 74 0.95 -3.99 8.46
N TYR A 75 0.49 -2.86 8.96
CA TYR A 75 0.69 -2.51 10.37
C TYR A 75 0.13 -3.58 11.31
N GLN A 76 -1.12 -4.00 11.09
CA GLN A 76 -1.75 -5.05 11.88
C GLN A 76 -0.99 -6.38 11.78
N TYR A 77 -0.54 -6.74 10.57
CA TYR A 77 0.29 -7.92 10.37
C TYR A 77 1.61 -7.84 11.16
N CYS A 78 2.28 -6.70 11.12
CA CYS A 78 3.52 -6.48 11.87
C CYS A 78 3.28 -6.56 13.39
N LYS A 79 2.19 -5.96 13.88
CA LYS A 79 1.78 -6.03 15.28
C LYS A 79 1.55 -7.48 15.74
N GLU A 80 0.87 -8.30 14.92
CA GLU A 80 0.65 -9.73 15.21
C GLU A 80 1.94 -10.57 15.21
N LYS A 81 2.92 -10.19 14.41
CA LYS A 81 4.19 -10.93 14.25
C LYS A 81 5.35 -10.37 15.10
N GLY A 82 5.14 -9.28 15.82
CA GLY A 82 6.21 -8.61 16.55
C GLY A 82 7.31 -8.04 15.65
N LEU A 83 6.93 -7.54 14.47
CA LEU A 83 7.85 -6.98 13.48
C LEU A 83 7.79 -5.45 13.53
N LYS A 84 8.93 -4.81 13.27
CA LYS A 84 9.00 -3.37 13.14
C LYS A 84 8.33 -2.92 11.85
N PHE A 85 7.41 -1.95 11.98
CA PHE A 85 6.67 -1.34 10.88
C PHE A 85 7.13 0.10 10.68
N LYS A 86 7.32 0.49 9.43
CA LYS A 86 7.58 1.87 9.03
C LYS A 86 6.82 2.19 7.75
N LEU A 87 6.64 3.47 7.47
CA LEU A 87 5.91 3.97 6.32
C LEU A 87 6.71 5.05 5.61
N ASN A 88 6.99 4.85 4.33
CA ASN A 88 7.50 5.85 3.41
C ASN A 88 6.38 6.27 2.45
N TYR A 89 5.65 7.33 2.79
CA TYR A 89 4.56 7.85 1.96
C TYR A 89 4.92 9.27 1.48
N VAL A 90 5.44 9.35 0.27
CA VAL A 90 5.93 10.60 -0.33
C VAL A 90 5.28 10.93 -1.69
N TYR A 91 4.41 10.06 -2.21
CA TYR A 91 3.74 10.24 -3.47
C TYR A 91 2.22 10.00 -3.36
N PRO A 92 1.37 10.85 -3.97
CA PRO A 92 1.66 12.09 -4.71
C PRO A 92 1.90 13.30 -3.80
N PHE A 93 1.87 13.12 -2.48
CA PHE A 93 2.13 14.12 -1.46
C PHE A 93 2.77 13.45 -0.25
N LYS A 94 3.40 14.22 0.62
CA LYS A 94 3.93 13.70 1.90
C LYS A 94 2.77 13.54 2.89
N LEU A 95 2.54 12.30 3.34
CA LEU A 95 1.46 12.03 4.31
C LEU A 95 1.67 12.79 5.62
N GLN A 96 2.91 13.00 6.02
CA GLN A 96 3.30 13.74 7.23
C GLN A 96 2.83 15.20 7.25
N ASP A 97 2.51 15.78 6.09
CA ASP A 97 1.95 17.13 6.02
C ASP A 97 0.50 17.18 6.55
N TYR A 98 -0.18 16.03 6.59
CA TYR A 98 -1.59 15.90 6.96
C TYR A 98 -1.81 15.03 8.19
N LEU A 99 -1.03 13.97 8.37
CA LEU A 99 -1.18 13.00 9.44
C LEU A 99 0.11 12.82 10.22
N ALA A 100 0.00 12.88 11.53
CA ALA A 100 1.09 12.62 12.47
C ALA A 100 0.94 11.22 13.11
N PRO A 101 2.03 10.64 13.64
CA PRO A 101 1.96 9.44 14.47
C PRO A 101 1.07 9.64 15.70
N ASN A 102 0.27 8.62 16.02
CA ASN A 102 -0.51 8.58 17.26
C ASN A 102 0.18 7.65 18.28
N SER A 103 -0.35 6.44 18.45
CA SER A 103 0.20 5.48 19.42
C SER A 103 1.43 4.74 18.92
N TYR A 104 1.68 4.76 17.63
CA TYR A 104 2.81 4.10 16.99
C TYR A 104 3.58 5.05 16.08
N ASN A 105 4.89 5.17 16.27
CA ASN A 105 5.75 5.97 15.40
C ASN A 105 6.12 5.21 14.12
N TRP A 106 5.37 5.47 13.06
CA TRP A 106 5.56 4.89 11.74
C TRP A 106 6.53 5.66 10.85
N ILE A 107 6.99 6.84 11.25
CA ILE A 107 7.88 7.69 10.44
C ILE A 107 9.22 7.00 10.23
N ILE A 108 9.72 7.06 9.01
CA ILE A 108 11.09 6.75 8.64
C ILE A 108 11.67 7.93 7.88
N GLU A 109 12.89 8.30 8.21
CA GLU A 109 13.61 9.34 7.46
C GLU A 109 14.27 8.74 6.22
N GLU A 110 14.38 9.51 5.16
CA GLU A 110 14.98 9.06 3.89
C GLU A 110 16.42 8.53 4.08
N LYS A 111 17.19 9.18 4.97
CA LYS A 111 18.55 8.73 5.30
C LYS A 111 18.61 7.32 5.89
N ASP A 112 17.51 6.82 6.49
CA ASP A 112 17.43 5.50 7.14
C ASP A 112 16.88 4.43 6.20
N ILE A 113 16.39 4.80 5.02
CA ILE A 113 15.96 3.87 3.98
C ILE A 113 17.20 3.38 3.21
N SER A 114 17.43 2.07 3.21
CA SER A 114 18.48 1.48 2.41
C SER A 114 17.97 1.12 1.03
N TYR A 115 18.69 1.48 -0.01
CA TYR A 115 18.49 0.99 -1.38
C TYR A 115 19.60 0.03 -1.81
N ASN A 116 20.43 -0.41 -0.87
CA ASN A 116 21.45 -1.41 -1.13
C ASN A 116 20.83 -2.80 -1.29
N SER A 117 21.15 -3.49 -2.38
CA SER A 117 20.55 -4.79 -2.74
C SER A 117 20.85 -5.93 -1.75
N GLU A 118 21.91 -5.81 -0.95
CA GLU A 118 22.22 -6.80 0.09
C GLU A 118 21.34 -6.63 1.31
N GLN A 119 20.96 -5.38 1.61
CA GLN A 119 20.24 -5.00 2.81
C GLN A 119 18.72 -4.92 2.62
N THR A 120 18.23 -5.04 1.40
CA THR A 120 16.82 -4.84 1.08
C THR A 120 16.20 -6.01 0.35
N ALA A 121 14.92 -6.20 0.56
CA ALA A 121 14.09 -7.07 -0.26
C ALA A 121 12.87 -6.28 -0.73
N VAL A 122 12.65 -6.26 -2.04
CA VAL A 122 11.44 -5.70 -2.64
C VAL A 122 10.36 -6.76 -2.66
N VAL A 123 9.15 -6.42 -2.23
CA VAL A 123 7.98 -7.28 -2.26
C VAL A 123 6.80 -6.48 -2.81
N VAL A 124 6.11 -7.03 -3.81
CA VAL A 124 4.92 -6.42 -4.39
C VAL A 124 3.74 -7.36 -4.18
N LEU A 125 2.70 -6.87 -3.49
CA LEU A 125 1.45 -7.57 -3.24
C LEU A 125 0.30 -6.75 -3.81
N ASN A 126 -0.04 -7.00 -5.07
CA ASN A 126 -1.18 -6.37 -5.72
C ASN A 126 -2.40 -7.30 -5.71
N ASP A 127 -3.53 -6.76 -5.32
CA ASP A 127 -4.72 -7.48 -4.85
C ASP A 127 -5.52 -8.23 -5.93
N TYR A 128 -5.22 -8.04 -7.19
CA TYR A 128 -6.18 -8.42 -8.24
C TYR A 128 -6.26 -9.92 -8.57
N GLN A 129 -5.42 -10.78 -7.97
CA GLN A 129 -5.32 -12.16 -8.48
C GLN A 129 -5.09 -13.28 -7.44
N LEU A 130 -4.89 -12.99 -6.17
CA LEU A 130 -4.55 -14.00 -5.17
C LEU A 130 -5.56 -14.05 -4.02
N ASP A 131 -5.84 -15.26 -3.52
CA ASP A 131 -6.54 -15.45 -2.25
C ASP A 131 -5.75 -14.79 -1.10
N ILE A 132 -6.45 -14.13 -0.20
CA ILE A 132 -5.89 -13.44 0.98
C ILE A 132 -4.93 -14.33 1.78
N LYS A 133 -5.24 -15.62 1.92
CA LYS A 133 -4.38 -16.59 2.62
C LYS A 133 -3.06 -16.80 1.90
N LEU A 134 -3.06 -16.78 0.58
CA LEU A 134 -1.85 -16.91 -0.23
C LEU A 134 -0.96 -15.65 -0.13
N HIS A 135 -1.55 -14.47 -0.05
CA HIS A 135 -0.80 -13.24 0.20
C HIS A 135 -0.05 -13.29 1.54
N ARG A 136 -0.73 -13.73 2.61
CA ARG A 136 -0.08 -13.88 3.93
C ARG A 136 1.05 -14.92 3.88
N PHE A 137 0.80 -16.07 3.28
CA PHE A 137 1.82 -17.11 3.13
C PHE A 137 3.03 -16.61 2.32
N TYR A 138 2.79 -15.90 1.22
CA TYR A 138 3.86 -15.31 0.42
C TYR A 138 4.67 -14.31 1.22
N LEU A 139 4.01 -13.39 1.92
CA LEU A 139 4.66 -12.40 2.77
C LEU A 139 5.47 -13.07 3.89
N ASP A 140 4.90 -14.05 4.59
CA ASP A 140 5.60 -14.85 5.61
C ASP A 140 6.88 -15.50 5.04
N SER A 141 6.80 -16.06 3.84
CA SER A 141 7.95 -16.67 3.15
C SER A 141 9.01 -15.64 2.80
N ARG A 142 8.62 -14.49 2.27
CA ARG A 142 9.54 -13.41 1.90
C ARG A 142 10.25 -12.83 3.12
N ILE A 143 9.54 -12.63 4.22
CA ILE A 143 10.12 -12.14 5.49
C ILE A 143 11.11 -13.14 6.05
N ARG A 144 10.75 -14.43 6.10
CA ARG A 144 11.67 -15.47 6.61
C ARG A 144 12.99 -15.53 5.84
N LYS A 145 12.93 -15.39 4.52
CA LYS A 145 14.13 -15.40 3.64
C LYS A 145 14.98 -14.14 3.78
N ASN A 146 14.44 -13.06 4.29
CA ASN A 146 15.09 -11.76 4.34
C ASN A 146 15.17 -11.19 5.76
N ARG A 147 15.36 -12.06 6.75
CA ARG A 147 15.59 -11.62 8.14
C ARG A 147 16.82 -10.74 8.24
N GLY A 148 16.76 -9.72 9.08
CA GLY A 148 17.83 -8.74 9.26
C GLY A 148 17.92 -7.70 8.15
N LYS A 149 16.97 -7.66 7.20
CA LYS A 149 16.91 -6.68 6.12
C LYS A 149 15.73 -5.72 6.27
N GLN A 150 15.78 -4.63 5.52
CA GLN A 150 14.59 -3.84 5.23
C GLN A 150 13.78 -4.52 4.13
N ILE A 151 12.48 -4.67 4.35
CA ILE A 151 11.54 -5.22 3.38
C ILE A 151 10.68 -4.06 2.87
N HIS A 152 10.94 -3.65 1.63
CA HIS A 152 10.21 -2.60 0.95
C HIS A 152 8.97 -3.20 0.30
N LEU A 153 7.82 -2.92 0.91
CA LEU A 153 6.56 -3.55 0.54
C LEU A 153 5.64 -2.56 -0.17
N TYR A 154 5.31 -2.87 -1.41
CA TYR A 154 4.33 -2.17 -2.24
C TYR A 154 3.04 -2.95 -2.23
N THR A 155 1.97 -2.39 -1.68
CA THR A 155 0.70 -3.10 -1.55
C THR A 155 -0.48 -2.18 -1.35
N ASN A 156 -1.65 -2.62 -1.84
CA ASN A 156 -2.97 -2.11 -1.54
C ASN A 156 -3.89 -3.19 -0.94
N THR A 157 -3.32 -4.34 -0.60
CA THR A 157 -4.04 -5.53 -0.16
C THR A 157 -4.65 -5.35 1.23
N TYR A 158 -5.84 -5.91 1.44
CA TYR A 158 -6.56 -5.88 2.71
C TYR A 158 -6.77 -7.29 3.25
N PHE A 159 -6.09 -7.63 4.36
CA PHE A 159 -6.12 -8.97 4.96
C PHE A 159 -7.08 -9.12 6.13
N PHE A 160 -7.50 -8.04 6.75
CA PHE A 160 -8.21 -8.07 8.03
C PHE A 160 -9.54 -7.36 7.93
N ASP A 161 -10.61 -8.13 7.89
CA ASP A 161 -11.93 -7.57 8.05
C ASP A 161 -12.07 -6.95 9.45
N ASN A 162 -12.72 -5.80 9.54
CA ASN A 162 -13.12 -5.10 10.77
C ASN A 162 -12.00 -4.49 11.66
N LYS A 163 -10.74 -4.51 11.24
CA LYS A 163 -9.63 -3.90 12.02
C LYS A 163 -9.13 -2.56 11.48
N PHE A 164 -9.72 -2.08 10.38
CA PHE A 164 -9.25 -0.84 9.74
C PHE A 164 -9.29 0.36 10.69
N ALA A 165 -10.43 0.62 11.31
CA ALA A 165 -10.62 1.79 12.18
C ALA A 165 -9.65 1.79 13.38
N THR A 166 -9.46 0.63 14.03
CA THR A 166 -8.54 0.50 15.17
C THR A 166 -7.10 0.73 14.72
N SER A 167 -6.67 0.08 13.64
CA SER A 167 -5.31 0.24 13.13
C SER A 167 -5.05 1.65 12.59
N TYR A 168 -6.05 2.28 11.97
CA TYR A 168 -5.95 3.67 11.56
C TYR A 168 -5.78 4.60 12.76
N GLY A 169 -6.59 4.41 13.81
CA GLY A 169 -6.48 5.17 15.06
C GLY A 169 -5.15 4.97 15.78
N ASP A 170 -4.57 3.76 15.77
CA ASP A 170 -3.24 3.54 16.34
C ASP A 170 -2.15 4.32 15.59
N LEU A 171 -2.26 4.42 14.27
CA LEU A 171 -1.24 5.02 13.41
C LEU A 171 -1.35 6.54 13.32
N PHE A 172 -2.57 7.09 13.18
CA PHE A 172 -2.74 8.42 12.65
C PHE A 172 -3.58 9.34 13.53
N VAL A 173 -3.10 10.57 13.68
CA VAL A 173 -3.88 11.73 14.10
C VAL A 173 -3.72 12.84 13.05
N PRO A 174 -4.71 13.71 12.85
CA PRO A 174 -4.53 14.89 12.02
C PRO A 174 -3.39 15.77 12.53
N THR A 175 -2.62 16.37 11.62
CA THR A 175 -1.73 17.48 11.97
C THR A 175 -2.55 18.69 12.39
N GLU A 176 -1.94 19.62 13.11
CA GLU A 176 -2.62 20.86 13.55
C GLU A 176 -3.29 21.63 12.38
N PRO A 177 -2.64 21.84 11.22
CA PRO A 177 -3.30 22.49 10.08
C PRO A 177 -4.51 21.74 9.58
N LEU A 178 -4.44 20.41 9.50
CA LEU A 178 -5.58 19.59 9.05
C LEU A 178 -6.71 19.62 10.09
N GLN A 179 -6.38 19.51 11.37
CA GLN A 179 -7.35 19.59 12.46
C GLN A 179 -8.10 20.92 12.45
N THR A 180 -7.37 22.01 12.29
CA THR A 180 -7.94 23.37 12.19
C THR A 180 -8.91 23.47 10.99
N ALA A 181 -8.52 22.92 9.83
CA ALA A 181 -9.39 22.91 8.66
C ALA A 181 -10.65 22.07 8.87
N ILE A 182 -10.52 20.92 9.54
CA ILE A 182 -11.67 20.05 9.88
C ILE A 182 -12.64 20.82 10.81
N GLU A 183 -12.12 21.44 11.87
CA GLU A 183 -12.93 22.19 12.84
C GLU A 183 -13.62 23.40 12.21
N PHE A 184 -12.90 24.12 11.35
CA PHE A 184 -13.47 25.22 10.59
C PHE A 184 -14.66 24.75 9.73
N ASN A 185 -14.48 23.71 8.95
CA ASN A 185 -15.53 23.15 8.09
C ASN A 185 -16.71 22.61 8.90
N GLN A 186 -16.45 21.93 10.02
CA GLN A 186 -17.51 21.44 10.91
C GLN A 186 -18.36 22.58 11.47
N LYS A 187 -17.76 23.70 11.83
CA LYS A 187 -18.50 24.91 12.29
C LYS A 187 -19.38 25.49 11.19
N GLN A 188 -18.91 25.47 9.92
CA GLN A 188 -19.69 25.99 8.78
C GLN A 188 -20.86 25.07 8.42
N ILE A 189 -20.64 23.75 8.43
CA ILE A 189 -21.64 22.75 8.01
C ILE A 189 -22.70 22.52 9.12
N GLY A 190 -22.31 22.70 10.38
CA GLY A 190 -23.18 22.44 11.54
C GLY A 190 -23.32 20.94 11.85
N LYS A 191 -24.26 20.63 12.79
CA LYS A 191 -24.43 19.26 13.31
C LYS A 191 -25.27 18.35 12.42
N LYS A 192 -26.07 18.90 11.52
CA LYS A 192 -26.97 18.15 10.63
C LYS A 192 -26.68 18.58 9.19
N TYR A 193 -26.27 17.67 8.36
CA TYR A 193 -25.99 17.91 6.95
C TYR A 193 -26.30 16.67 6.11
N VAL A 194 -26.51 16.89 4.82
CA VAL A 194 -26.56 15.85 3.80
C VAL A 194 -25.32 16.00 2.94
N ALA A 195 -24.54 14.94 2.84
CA ALA A 195 -23.38 14.91 1.96
C ALA A 195 -23.75 14.25 0.63
N MET A 196 -23.47 14.92 -0.49
CA MET A 196 -23.57 14.34 -1.82
C MET A 196 -22.15 14.20 -2.37
N VAL A 197 -21.82 13.01 -2.84
CA VAL A 197 -20.50 12.71 -3.43
C VAL A 197 -20.67 12.50 -4.92
N PHE A 198 -20.03 13.36 -5.70
CA PHE A 198 -19.98 13.22 -7.15
C PHE A 198 -18.56 12.79 -7.56
N ARG A 199 -18.47 11.80 -8.44
CA ARG A 199 -17.21 11.32 -8.99
C ARG A 199 -17.15 11.66 -10.48
N PHE A 200 -16.57 12.81 -10.80
CA PHE A 200 -16.40 13.29 -12.17
C PHE A 200 -15.13 12.74 -12.83
N GLN A 201 -14.90 11.46 -12.76
CA GLN A 201 -13.66 10.82 -13.23
C GLN A 201 -13.36 11.08 -14.70
N GLN A 202 -14.37 11.29 -15.51
CA GLN A 202 -14.24 11.42 -16.96
C GLN A 202 -14.11 12.88 -17.44
N LEU A 203 -14.65 13.83 -16.68
CA LEU A 203 -14.61 15.26 -17.05
C LEU A 203 -13.22 15.87 -16.91
N LEU A 204 -12.38 15.36 -15.99
CA LEU A 204 -11.05 15.91 -15.74
C LEU A 204 -9.94 15.22 -16.55
N GLY A 205 -10.27 14.15 -17.30
CA GLY A 205 -9.33 13.50 -18.23
C GLY A 205 -8.18 12.72 -17.59
N ASP A 206 -8.00 12.82 -16.27
CA ASP A 206 -6.81 12.38 -15.57
C ASP A 206 -6.85 10.91 -15.12
N PHE A 207 -8.01 10.26 -15.22
CA PHE A 207 -8.20 8.91 -14.70
C PHE A 207 -8.97 8.02 -15.67
N LYS A 208 -8.29 7.01 -16.22
CA LYS A 208 -8.91 5.96 -17.05
C LYS A 208 -9.15 4.72 -16.21
N GLU A 209 -10.39 4.47 -15.83
CA GLU A 209 -10.78 3.18 -15.23
C GLU A 209 -11.04 2.15 -16.34
N GLN A 210 -10.42 0.97 -16.24
CA GLN A 210 -10.72 -0.13 -17.15
C GLN A 210 -12.15 -0.60 -16.93
N GLY A 211 -12.94 -0.68 -18.02
CA GLY A 211 -14.31 -1.19 -17.98
C GLY A 211 -15.41 -0.13 -17.96
N TYR A 212 -15.09 1.14 -17.91
CA TYR A 212 -16.08 2.22 -18.03
C TYR A 212 -15.99 2.91 -19.39
N LYS A 213 -17.16 3.15 -20.00
CA LYS A 213 -17.27 3.94 -21.22
C LYS A 213 -16.89 5.38 -20.88
N VAL A 214 -15.89 5.91 -21.56
CA VAL A 214 -15.61 7.35 -21.51
C VAL A 214 -16.68 8.03 -22.35
N LEU A 215 -17.51 8.85 -21.72
CA LEU A 215 -18.53 9.64 -22.43
C LEU A 215 -17.87 10.70 -23.31
N SER A 216 -18.43 10.98 -24.49
CA SER A 216 -18.03 12.12 -25.28
C SER A 216 -18.38 13.42 -24.57
N LYS A 217 -17.81 14.56 -25.02
CA LYS A 217 -18.16 15.86 -24.43
C LYS A 217 -19.67 16.16 -24.54
N GLU A 218 -20.27 15.80 -25.65
CA GLU A 218 -21.70 15.96 -25.91
C GLU A 218 -22.56 15.12 -24.97
N GLU A 219 -22.16 13.84 -24.72
CA GLU A 219 -22.83 12.94 -23.77
C GLU A 219 -22.64 13.37 -22.29
N GLN A 220 -21.72 14.28 -22.01
CA GLN A 220 -21.48 14.81 -20.65
C GLN A 220 -22.26 16.09 -20.37
N GLU A 221 -22.70 16.79 -21.42
CA GLU A 221 -23.45 18.04 -21.34
C GLU A 221 -24.98 17.82 -21.32
N GLU A 222 -25.46 16.59 -21.62
CA GLU A 222 -26.85 16.18 -21.43
C GLU A 222 -27.13 15.72 -19.99
#